data_a7998c8cf46f95090ed1bceab79db831
#
_entry.id   a7998c8cf46f95090ed1bceab79db831
#
_cell.length_a   1.000
_cell.length_b   1.000
_cell.length_c   1.000
_cell.angle_alpha   90.00
_cell.angle_beta   90.00
_cell.angle_gamma   90.00
#
_symmetry.space_group_name_H-M   'P 1'
#
loop_
_entity.id
_entity.type
_entity.pdbx_description
1 polymer ?
#
loop_
_entity_poly.entity_id
_entity_poly.type
_entity_poly.pdbx_seq_one_letter_code
_entity_poly.pdbx_strand_id
1 'polypeptide(L)'
;MPRLQIAALALIAAACFPQLLHAKQADEPADEQAGNAALVMLGFNAPFSGGDPVAEAIALGRRRLAFERWSLACEQDGGQADEAAPTLAQAVPEADVSLHAVRAIAPDALRCAPLQGQGPDCIGHILAHGAQWQTLLAGGQGWLARLAALAQAPRYSPVRPVPGPATAALPWLHLARAHDLALAQAALHLAGGQPELALRQFDTAAQAMQRVAAQEGDIVGSMVALAQMQRSLHWTASALRHTPALARQPAWAAALRRSLARLQIDLAPALAGENAMLARALTLACPPPQAAPAEQAAHACPGQRQSEAALRALELLTRAARASAPQARAAWQQARAQAEKQAREQAGEEAAEDAAQLLPDYGPYLLRTHDLQGYSRLVQLQLAALQEAVLPAQMPAWLAAQAAHLRNPYTQAPMQWDAASASLIFQGQTAAQGASNPPSAYRVRLFDLPGTPPGTLPDSSPDTPAAPVE
;
A
#
# COMPACT_ATOMS: atom_id res chain seq x y z
N MET A 1 7.24 15.32 -23.61
CA MET A 1 7.26 13.96 -24.23
C MET A 1 6.10 13.01 -23.82
N PRO A 2 4.96 13.43 -23.25
CA PRO A 2 3.87 12.50 -22.92
C PRO A 2 3.04 12.02 -24.13
N ARG A 3 3.18 12.66 -25.31
CA ARG A 3 2.34 12.31 -26.48
C ARG A 3 2.81 11.09 -27.28
N LEU A 4 4.07 10.70 -27.17
CA LEU A 4 4.61 9.50 -27.85
C LEU A 4 4.27 8.18 -27.12
N GLN A 5 4.13 8.20 -25.82
CA GLN A 5 3.73 7.02 -25.02
C GLN A 5 2.27 6.62 -25.23
N ILE A 6 1.40 7.58 -25.48
CA ILE A 6 -0.04 7.31 -25.74
C ILE A 6 -0.26 6.73 -27.15
N ALA A 7 0.55 7.11 -28.13
CA ALA A 7 0.40 6.61 -29.50
C ALA A 7 0.91 5.15 -29.66
N ALA A 8 1.93 4.74 -28.93
CA ALA A 8 2.41 3.35 -28.95
C ALA A 8 1.44 2.37 -28.28
N LEU A 9 0.71 2.82 -27.26
CA LEU A 9 -0.30 2.03 -26.55
C LEU A 9 -1.57 1.77 -27.38
N ALA A 10 -1.90 2.62 -28.31
CA ALA A 10 -3.10 2.48 -29.16
C ALA A 10 -2.91 1.47 -30.31
N LEU A 11 -1.67 1.11 -30.66
CA LEU A 11 -1.37 0.32 -31.85
C LEU A 11 -1.36 -1.21 -31.63
N ILE A 12 -1.19 -1.71 -30.40
CA ILE A 12 -1.00 -3.15 -30.12
C ILE A 12 -2.33 -3.92 -29.99
N ALA A 13 -3.40 -3.22 -29.84
CA ALA A 13 -4.64 -3.77 -29.29
C ALA A 13 -5.67 -4.36 -30.28
N ALA A 14 -5.46 -4.28 -31.59
CA ALA A 14 -6.54 -4.45 -32.57
C ALA A 14 -6.69 -5.82 -33.25
N ALA A 15 -5.69 -6.70 -33.18
CA ALA A 15 -5.67 -7.90 -34.06
C ALA A 15 -6.39 -9.16 -33.50
N CYS A 16 -6.82 -9.17 -32.25
CA CYS A 16 -7.20 -10.42 -31.55
C CYS A 16 -8.69 -10.60 -31.30
N PHE A 17 -9.56 -9.71 -31.76
CA PHE A 17 -10.99 -9.69 -31.43
C PHE A 17 -11.79 -10.94 -31.88
N PRO A 18 -11.53 -11.58 -33.03
CA PRO A 18 -12.28 -12.77 -33.45
C PRO A 18 -12.09 -13.98 -32.53
N GLN A 19 -10.98 -14.07 -31.80
CA GLN A 19 -10.68 -15.22 -30.95
C GLN A 19 -11.33 -15.19 -29.57
N LEU A 20 -11.80 -14.02 -29.11
CA LEU A 20 -12.53 -13.89 -27.84
C LEU A 20 -13.83 -14.66 -27.80
N LEU A 21 -14.51 -14.82 -28.93
CA LEU A 21 -15.74 -15.60 -29.05
C LEU A 21 -15.47 -17.13 -29.11
N HIS A 22 -14.24 -17.52 -29.38
CA HIS A 22 -13.82 -18.93 -29.56
C HIS A 22 -12.67 -19.34 -28.61
N ALA A 23 -12.18 -18.46 -27.75
CA ALA A 23 -11.34 -18.87 -26.64
C ALA A 23 -12.20 -19.78 -25.76
N LYS A 24 -12.28 -21.04 -26.16
CA LYS A 24 -12.58 -22.13 -25.24
C LYS A 24 -11.80 -21.80 -24.00
N GLN A 25 -12.51 -21.58 -22.88
CA GLN A 25 -11.96 -21.66 -21.57
C GLN A 25 -10.86 -22.72 -21.61
N ALA A 26 -9.60 -22.30 -21.68
CA ALA A 26 -8.54 -23.19 -21.35
C ALA A 26 -8.84 -23.58 -19.92
N ASP A 27 -9.36 -24.80 -19.78
CA ASP A 27 -9.72 -25.43 -18.52
C ASP A 27 -8.42 -25.57 -17.70
N GLU A 28 -8.01 -24.46 -17.07
CA GLU A 28 -7.24 -24.61 -15.85
C GLU A 28 -8.18 -25.31 -14.87
N PRO A 29 -7.72 -26.36 -14.19
CA PRO A 29 -8.56 -27.13 -13.33
C PRO A 29 -9.25 -26.19 -12.35
N ALA A 30 -10.57 -26.16 -12.38
CA ALA A 30 -11.42 -25.30 -11.57
C ALA A 30 -11.08 -25.40 -10.06
N ASP A 31 -10.49 -26.52 -9.65
CA ASP A 31 -10.01 -26.81 -8.30
C ASP A 31 -8.78 -25.99 -7.89
N GLU A 32 -7.87 -25.60 -8.80
CA GLU A 32 -6.70 -24.79 -8.41
C GLU A 32 -7.05 -23.34 -8.10
N GLN A 33 -8.16 -22.83 -8.64
CA GLN A 33 -8.63 -21.47 -8.39
C GLN A 33 -9.63 -21.39 -7.23
N ALA A 34 -10.20 -22.52 -6.80
CA ALA A 34 -11.11 -22.57 -5.68
C ALA A 34 -10.43 -22.09 -4.40
N GLY A 35 -10.98 -21.06 -3.77
CA GLY A 35 -10.45 -20.49 -2.53
C GLY A 35 -9.23 -19.58 -2.68
N ASN A 36 -8.82 -19.20 -3.91
CA ASN A 36 -7.73 -18.25 -4.12
C ASN A 36 -8.22 -16.80 -3.99
N ALA A 37 -7.78 -16.09 -2.97
CA ALA A 37 -8.15 -14.71 -2.69
C ALA A 37 -7.70 -13.70 -3.77
N ALA A 38 -6.73 -14.04 -4.62
CA ALA A 38 -6.29 -13.15 -5.70
C ALA A 38 -7.42 -12.80 -6.68
N LEU A 39 -8.36 -13.72 -6.91
CA LEU A 39 -9.55 -13.44 -7.73
C LEU A 39 -10.50 -12.45 -7.06
N VAL A 40 -10.65 -12.52 -5.73
CA VAL A 40 -11.42 -11.53 -4.95
C VAL A 40 -10.77 -10.16 -5.07
N MET A 41 -9.43 -10.07 -4.99
CA MET A 41 -8.72 -8.81 -5.16
C MET A 41 -8.88 -8.23 -6.57
N LEU A 42 -8.73 -9.06 -7.61
CA LEU A 42 -8.93 -8.64 -9.00
C LEU A 42 -10.31 -8.04 -9.26
N GLY A 43 -11.36 -8.62 -8.67
CA GLY A 43 -12.73 -8.16 -8.82
C GLY A 43 -13.25 -7.37 -7.61
N PHE A 44 -12.37 -6.86 -6.74
CA PHE A 44 -12.77 -6.23 -5.48
C PHE A 44 -13.78 -5.09 -5.67
N ASN A 45 -13.73 -4.37 -6.77
CA ASN A 45 -14.64 -3.29 -7.15
C ASN A 45 -15.85 -3.74 -8.00
N ALA A 46 -16.24 -5.02 -7.96
CA ALA A 46 -17.49 -5.47 -8.58
C ALA A 46 -18.70 -4.73 -7.99
N PRO A 47 -19.69 -4.34 -8.80
CA PRO A 47 -20.94 -3.78 -8.28
C PRO A 47 -21.68 -4.82 -7.45
N PHE A 48 -22.53 -4.33 -6.55
CA PHE A 48 -23.41 -5.20 -5.76
C PHE A 48 -24.74 -5.39 -6.51
N SER A 49 -25.04 -6.61 -6.91
CA SER A 49 -26.32 -6.96 -7.59
C SER A 49 -27.37 -7.54 -6.65
N GLY A 50 -27.03 -7.64 -5.35
CA GLY A 50 -27.91 -8.24 -4.33
C GLY A 50 -27.67 -9.74 -4.11
N GLY A 51 -26.68 -10.31 -4.79
CA GLY A 51 -26.19 -11.67 -4.56
C GLY A 51 -25.09 -11.77 -3.49
N ASP A 52 -24.31 -12.85 -3.56
CA ASP A 52 -23.12 -13.00 -2.71
C ASP A 52 -21.99 -12.05 -3.20
N PRO A 53 -21.61 -11.07 -2.39
CA PRO A 53 -20.61 -10.06 -2.77
C PRO A 53 -19.23 -10.66 -3.07
N VAL A 54 -18.88 -11.79 -2.46
CA VAL A 54 -17.60 -12.48 -2.71
C VAL A 54 -17.64 -13.21 -4.03
N ALA A 55 -18.75 -13.91 -4.33
CA ALA A 55 -18.95 -14.58 -5.61
C ALA A 55 -18.97 -13.58 -6.78
N GLU A 56 -19.60 -12.40 -6.61
CA GLU A 56 -19.57 -11.30 -7.59
C GLU A 56 -18.15 -10.80 -7.86
N ALA A 57 -17.35 -10.61 -6.79
CA ALA A 57 -15.95 -10.22 -6.92
C ALA A 57 -15.12 -11.29 -7.65
N ILE A 58 -15.29 -12.57 -7.33
CA ILE A 58 -14.61 -13.68 -8.00
C ILE A 58 -14.97 -13.73 -9.49
N ALA A 59 -16.26 -13.58 -9.82
CA ALA A 59 -16.73 -13.59 -11.19
C ALA A 59 -16.11 -12.44 -12.01
N LEU A 60 -16.08 -11.23 -11.46
CA LEU A 60 -15.42 -10.10 -12.10
C LEU A 60 -13.90 -10.32 -12.21
N GLY A 61 -13.27 -10.85 -11.16
CA GLY A 61 -11.85 -11.16 -11.14
C GLY A 61 -11.44 -12.16 -12.23
N ARG A 62 -12.27 -13.20 -12.47
CA ARG A 62 -12.06 -14.15 -13.57
C ARG A 62 -12.16 -13.49 -14.95
N ARG A 63 -13.13 -12.59 -15.16
CA ARG A 63 -13.25 -11.85 -16.44
C ARG A 63 -12.04 -10.93 -16.67
N ARG A 64 -11.58 -10.25 -15.63
CA ARG A 64 -10.35 -9.43 -15.71
C ARG A 64 -9.13 -10.27 -16.05
N LEU A 65 -8.95 -11.38 -15.37
CA LEU A 65 -7.84 -12.29 -15.62
C LEU A 65 -7.86 -12.82 -17.06
N ALA A 66 -9.03 -13.20 -17.57
CA ALA A 66 -9.21 -13.62 -18.95
C ALA A 66 -8.83 -12.53 -19.94
N PHE A 67 -9.25 -11.29 -19.68
CA PHE A 67 -8.86 -10.13 -20.49
C PHE A 67 -7.34 -9.87 -20.47
N GLU A 68 -6.71 -9.91 -19.30
CA GLU A 68 -5.26 -9.70 -19.18
C GLU A 68 -4.44 -10.79 -19.88
N ARG A 69 -4.88 -12.05 -19.79
CA ARG A 69 -4.26 -13.18 -20.51
C ARG A 69 -4.42 -13.05 -22.02
N TRP A 70 -5.61 -12.66 -22.47
CA TRP A 70 -5.84 -12.38 -23.88
C TRP A 70 -4.98 -11.22 -24.37
N SER A 71 -4.89 -10.10 -23.66
CA SER A 71 -4.04 -8.96 -24.01
C SER A 71 -2.57 -9.38 -24.10
N LEU A 72 -2.10 -10.21 -23.16
CA LEU A 72 -0.73 -10.77 -23.21
C LEU A 72 -0.48 -11.64 -24.44
N ALA A 73 -1.42 -12.51 -24.77
CA ALA A 73 -1.28 -13.37 -25.97
C ALA A 73 -1.23 -12.52 -27.24
N CYS A 74 -2.07 -11.50 -27.34
CA CYS A 74 -2.02 -10.56 -28.48
C CYS A 74 -0.69 -9.80 -28.60
N GLU A 75 -0.11 -9.41 -27.47
CA GLU A 75 1.21 -8.77 -27.45
C GLU A 75 2.33 -9.72 -27.94
N GLN A 76 2.23 -11.02 -27.61
CA GLN A 76 3.24 -12.03 -27.98
C GLN A 76 3.15 -12.46 -29.46
N ASP A 77 1.96 -12.53 -30.00
CA ASP A 77 1.72 -12.96 -31.38
C ASP A 77 2.01 -11.87 -32.42
N GLY A 78 2.54 -10.71 -32.00
CA GLY A 78 2.89 -9.61 -32.90
C GLY A 78 1.68 -9.06 -33.65
N GLY A 79 0.52 -9.04 -33.01
CA GLY A 79 -0.76 -8.73 -33.58
C GLY A 79 -0.74 -7.54 -34.54
N GLN A 80 -1.03 -7.76 -35.81
CA GLN A 80 -1.27 -6.69 -36.77
C GLN A 80 -2.56 -5.97 -36.38
N ALA A 81 -2.39 -4.75 -35.92
CA ALA A 81 -3.42 -3.95 -35.28
C ALA A 81 -4.28 -3.24 -36.33
N ASP A 82 -5.22 -3.93 -36.96
CA ASP A 82 -6.18 -3.29 -37.88
C ASP A 82 -7.49 -2.84 -37.20
N GLU A 83 -7.75 -3.24 -35.96
CA GLU A 83 -8.92 -2.83 -35.19
C GLU A 83 -8.56 -2.43 -33.74
N ALA A 84 -9.24 -1.41 -33.20
CA ALA A 84 -8.97 -0.94 -31.85
C ALA A 84 -9.27 -2.01 -30.80
N ALA A 85 -8.27 -2.36 -29.98
CA ALA A 85 -8.48 -3.31 -28.90
C ALA A 85 -9.57 -2.83 -27.95
N PRO A 86 -10.37 -3.74 -27.41
CA PRO A 86 -11.32 -3.39 -26.39
C PRO A 86 -10.57 -2.81 -25.19
N THR A 87 -11.06 -1.70 -24.67
CA THR A 87 -10.58 -1.20 -23.38
C THR A 87 -11.03 -2.16 -22.27
N LEU A 88 -10.35 -2.12 -21.14
CA LEU A 88 -10.79 -2.89 -19.96
C LEU A 88 -12.27 -2.61 -19.64
N ALA A 89 -12.72 -1.36 -19.76
CA ALA A 89 -14.11 -0.97 -19.51
C ALA A 89 -15.09 -1.60 -20.51
N GLN A 90 -14.68 -1.85 -21.76
CA GLN A 90 -15.48 -2.55 -22.75
C GLN A 90 -15.50 -4.07 -22.53
N ALA A 91 -14.36 -4.64 -22.14
CA ALA A 91 -14.25 -6.08 -21.87
C ALA A 91 -14.84 -6.46 -20.50
N VAL A 92 -14.84 -5.54 -19.54
CA VAL A 92 -15.28 -5.74 -18.15
C VAL A 92 -16.12 -4.54 -17.71
N PRO A 93 -17.30 -4.34 -18.30
CA PRO A 93 -18.13 -3.14 -18.11
C PRO A 93 -18.64 -2.94 -16.68
N GLU A 94 -18.72 -4.03 -15.90
CA GLU A 94 -19.23 -3.95 -14.52
C GLU A 94 -18.19 -3.44 -13.52
N ALA A 95 -16.95 -3.25 -13.93
CA ALA A 95 -15.92 -2.72 -13.05
C ALA A 95 -16.13 -1.23 -12.80
N ASP A 96 -16.60 -0.86 -11.60
CA ASP A 96 -16.65 0.54 -11.21
C ASP A 96 -15.25 1.01 -10.79
N VAL A 97 -14.67 1.86 -11.62
CA VAL A 97 -13.34 2.47 -11.40
C VAL A 97 -13.44 3.96 -11.06
N SER A 98 -14.65 4.50 -10.87
CA SER A 98 -14.85 5.92 -10.60
C SER A 98 -14.36 6.31 -9.21
N LEU A 99 -13.67 7.46 -9.13
CA LEU A 99 -13.28 8.03 -7.83
C LEU A 99 -14.49 8.39 -6.96
N HIS A 100 -15.64 8.66 -7.58
CA HIS A 100 -16.88 8.93 -6.87
C HIS A 100 -17.34 7.70 -6.07
N ALA A 101 -17.42 6.52 -6.71
CA ALA A 101 -17.77 5.27 -6.05
C ALA A 101 -16.77 4.93 -4.93
N VAL A 102 -15.48 5.11 -5.17
CA VAL A 102 -14.43 4.90 -4.16
C VAL A 102 -14.66 5.79 -2.93
N ARG A 103 -14.95 7.08 -3.13
CA ARG A 103 -15.19 8.02 -2.01
C ARG A 103 -16.49 7.73 -1.27
N ALA A 104 -17.48 7.18 -1.93
CA ALA A 104 -18.75 6.83 -1.31
C ALA A 104 -18.64 5.71 -0.26
N ILE A 105 -17.64 4.81 -0.38
CA ILE A 105 -17.42 3.70 0.57
C ILE A 105 -17.04 4.25 1.96
N ALA A 106 -16.12 5.20 2.02
CA ALA A 106 -15.67 5.88 3.23
C ALA A 106 -15.20 7.29 2.88
N PRO A 107 -16.09 8.32 3.03
CA PRO A 107 -15.77 9.70 2.70
C PRO A 107 -14.54 10.25 3.43
N ASP A 108 -13.76 11.09 2.75
CA ASP A 108 -12.49 11.60 3.29
C ASP A 108 -12.68 12.34 4.62
N ALA A 109 -13.76 13.10 4.77
CA ALA A 109 -14.07 13.87 5.99
C ALA A 109 -14.33 12.99 7.22
N LEU A 110 -14.76 11.73 7.04
CA LEU A 110 -15.07 10.81 8.12
C LEU A 110 -13.88 9.95 8.54
N ARG A 111 -12.86 9.87 7.70
CA ARG A 111 -11.72 8.97 7.92
C ARG A 111 -10.77 9.57 8.94
N CYS A 112 -10.25 8.71 9.79
CA CYS A 112 -9.08 9.07 10.58
C CYS A 112 -7.88 9.32 9.65
N ALA A 113 -7.56 10.59 9.43
CA ALA A 113 -6.42 10.93 8.59
C ALA A 113 -5.12 10.45 9.25
N PRO A 114 -4.21 9.81 8.49
CA PRO A 114 -2.86 9.59 8.96
C PRO A 114 -2.17 10.96 8.96
N LEU A 115 -2.24 11.68 10.05
CA LEU A 115 -1.54 12.94 10.16
C LEU A 115 -0.11 12.69 10.59
N GLN A 116 0.78 13.40 9.94
CA GLN A 116 2.17 13.53 10.30
C GLN A 116 2.28 13.95 11.77
N GLY A 117 2.70 12.99 12.59
CA GLY A 117 3.12 13.25 13.97
C GLY A 117 2.07 13.57 15.02
N GLN A 118 0.92 14.10 14.67
CA GLN A 118 -0.14 14.49 15.60
C GLN A 118 -1.51 14.23 14.97
N GLY A 119 -1.83 12.95 14.78
CA GLY A 119 -3.17 12.60 14.31
C GLY A 119 -4.23 12.95 15.36
N PRO A 120 -5.43 13.40 14.93
CA PRO A 120 -6.56 13.46 15.82
C PRO A 120 -6.79 12.08 16.45
N ASP A 121 -7.41 12.08 17.59
CA ASP A 121 -7.89 10.86 18.21
C ASP A 121 -8.81 10.10 17.25
N CYS A 122 -8.31 9.02 16.69
CA CYS A 122 -9.02 8.23 15.68
C CYS A 122 -10.36 7.73 16.17
N ILE A 123 -10.39 7.19 17.39
CA ILE A 123 -11.64 6.68 17.99
C ILE A 123 -12.60 7.84 18.22
N GLY A 124 -12.14 8.92 18.86
CA GLY A 124 -12.97 10.11 19.10
C GLY A 124 -13.51 10.71 17.79
N HIS A 125 -12.69 10.80 16.74
CA HIS A 125 -13.14 11.29 15.44
C HIS A 125 -14.22 10.38 14.81
N ILE A 126 -14.04 9.06 14.83
CA ILE A 126 -15.03 8.11 14.31
C ILE A 126 -16.32 8.18 15.12
N LEU A 127 -16.24 8.26 16.44
CA LEU A 127 -17.42 8.32 17.32
C LEU A 127 -18.19 9.63 17.16
N ALA A 128 -17.51 10.75 16.94
CA ALA A 128 -18.15 12.03 16.64
C ALA A 128 -19.02 11.98 15.37
N HIS A 129 -18.71 11.06 14.44
CA HIS A 129 -19.46 10.84 13.20
C HIS A 129 -20.21 9.50 13.21
N GLY A 130 -20.51 8.94 14.38
CA GLY A 130 -21.04 7.59 14.55
C GLY A 130 -22.29 7.28 13.75
N ALA A 131 -23.26 8.20 13.68
CA ALA A 131 -24.49 8.02 12.91
C ALA A 131 -24.23 7.91 11.40
N GLN A 132 -23.28 8.70 10.87
CA GLN A 132 -22.89 8.63 9.45
C GLN A 132 -22.18 7.31 9.14
N TRP A 133 -21.30 6.88 10.05
CA TRP A 133 -20.64 5.57 9.90
C TRP A 133 -21.62 4.41 9.98
N GLN A 134 -22.62 4.45 10.86
CA GLN A 134 -23.67 3.41 10.91
C GLN A 134 -24.42 3.30 9.58
N THR A 135 -24.76 4.43 8.96
CA THR A 135 -25.41 4.45 7.64
C THR A 135 -24.50 3.83 6.55
N LEU A 136 -23.22 4.21 6.53
CA LEU A 136 -22.25 3.66 5.57
C LEU A 136 -22.02 2.16 5.80
N LEU A 137 -21.96 1.72 7.05
CA LEU A 137 -21.80 0.31 7.39
C LEU A 137 -23.02 -0.53 6.98
N ALA A 138 -24.23 -0.01 7.12
CA ALA A 138 -25.43 -0.71 6.65
C ALA A 138 -25.40 -0.98 5.14
N GLY A 139 -24.93 0.00 4.33
CA GLY A 139 -24.74 -0.17 2.88
C GLY A 139 -23.42 -0.86 2.49
N GLY A 140 -22.47 -0.93 3.40
CA GLY A 140 -21.09 -1.38 3.13
C GLY A 140 -20.79 -2.84 3.46
N GLN A 141 -21.79 -3.65 3.84
CA GLN A 141 -21.56 -5.03 4.26
C GLN A 141 -20.87 -5.90 3.18
N GLY A 142 -21.15 -5.64 1.91
CA GLY A 142 -20.49 -6.34 0.81
C GLY A 142 -18.98 -6.05 0.74
N TRP A 143 -18.55 -4.82 1.03
CA TRP A 143 -17.11 -4.47 1.10
C TRP A 143 -16.42 -5.19 2.27
N LEU A 144 -17.08 -5.27 3.42
CA LEU A 144 -16.57 -5.98 4.59
C LEU A 144 -16.50 -7.49 4.35
N ALA A 145 -17.48 -8.07 3.66
CA ALA A 145 -17.46 -9.48 3.27
C ALA A 145 -16.28 -9.80 2.33
N ARG A 146 -16.02 -8.96 1.32
CA ARG A 146 -14.85 -9.10 0.43
C ARG A 146 -13.53 -8.96 1.20
N LEU A 147 -13.45 -8.01 2.12
CA LEU A 147 -12.27 -7.82 2.97
C LEU A 147 -12.02 -9.05 3.85
N ALA A 148 -13.09 -9.62 4.44
CA ALA A 148 -13.01 -10.84 5.23
C ALA A 148 -12.58 -12.05 4.39
N ALA A 149 -13.08 -12.17 3.16
CA ALA A 149 -12.66 -13.21 2.23
C ALA A 149 -11.16 -13.11 1.88
N LEU A 150 -10.63 -11.91 1.67
CA LEU A 150 -9.19 -11.69 1.48
C LEU A 150 -8.38 -12.12 2.71
N ALA A 151 -8.85 -11.81 3.92
CA ALA A 151 -8.17 -12.15 5.16
C ALA A 151 -8.18 -13.64 5.47
N GLN A 152 -9.30 -14.32 5.22
CA GLN A 152 -9.58 -15.68 5.69
C GLN A 152 -9.34 -16.77 4.64
N ALA A 153 -9.18 -16.41 3.37
CA ALA A 153 -8.95 -17.38 2.31
C ALA A 153 -7.76 -18.30 2.65
N PRO A 154 -7.85 -19.60 2.36
CA PRO A 154 -6.77 -20.54 2.66
C PRO A 154 -5.50 -20.21 1.88
N ARG A 155 -5.64 -19.62 0.70
CA ARG A 155 -4.53 -19.31 -0.19
C ARG A 155 -4.68 -17.92 -0.80
N TYR A 156 -3.56 -17.24 -0.99
CA TYR A 156 -3.41 -16.10 -1.88
C TYR A 156 -2.21 -16.39 -2.79
N SER A 157 -2.44 -16.67 -4.04
CA SER A 157 -1.39 -16.84 -5.03
C SER A 157 -1.67 -15.89 -6.18
N PRO A 158 -0.74 -15.01 -6.56
CA PRO A 158 -0.90 -14.15 -7.72
C PRO A 158 -1.24 -14.98 -8.95
N VAL A 159 -2.30 -14.61 -9.65
CA VAL A 159 -2.78 -15.32 -10.86
C VAL A 159 -2.55 -14.50 -12.12
N ARG A 160 -2.20 -13.23 -11.94
CA ARG A 160 -1.97 -12.30 -13.06
C ARG A 160 -0.64 -12.61 -13.76
N PRO A 161 -0.59 -12.48 -15.08
CA PRO A 161 0.67 -12.41 -15.78
C PRO A 161 1.47 -11.16 -15.31
N VAL A 162 2.77 -11.13 -15.61
CA VAL A 162 3.56 -9.92 -15.36
C VAL A 162 2.86 -8.72 -16.02
N PRO A 163 2.54 -7.66 -15.27
CA PRO A 163 1.83 -6.51 -15.81
C PRO A 163 2.60 -5.87 -16.97
N GLY A 164 1.89 -5.52 -18.03
CA GLY A 164 2.38 -4.68 -19.12
C GLY A 164 1.89 -3.23 -18.97
N PRO A 165 2.34 -2.33 -19.84
CA PRO A 165 1.92 -0.93 -19.82
C PRO A 165 0.40 -0.72 -19.94
N ALA A 166 -0.30 -1.64 -20.59
CA ALA A 166 -1.75 -1.61 -20.77
C ALA A 166 -2.54 -2.33 -19.66
N THR A 167 -1.85 -3.00 -18.72
CA THR A 167 -2.51 -3.74 -17.66
C THR A 167 -3.17 -2.79 -16.67
N ALA A 168 -4.46 -3.00 -16.38
CA ALA A 168 -5.19 -2.19 -15.43
C ALA A 168 -4.64 -2.33 -14.02
N ALA A 169 -4.57 -1.23 -13.29
CA ALA A 169 -4.23 -1.25 -11.88
C ALA A 169 -5.27 -2.04 -11.07
N LEU A 170 -4.80 -2.73 -10.03
CA LEU A 170 -5.68 -3.36 -9.06
C LEU A 170 -6.55 -2.32 -8.35
N PRO A 171 -7.73 -2.69 -7.83
CA PRO A 171 -8.65 -1.77 -7.17
C PRO A 171 -8.20 -1.41 -5.73
N TRP A 172 -6.94 -0.99 -5.58
CA TRP A 172 -6.30 -0.66 -4.31
C TRP A 172 -7.05 0.37 -3.48
N LEU A 173 -7.62 1.39 -4.15
CA LEU A 173 -8.37 2.43 -3.45
C LEU A 173 -9.68 1.91 -2.86
N HIS A 174 -10.37 0.97 -3.53
CA HIS A 174 -11.56 0.32 -2.99
C HIS A 174 -11.21 -0.52 -1.77
N LEU A 175 -10.12 -1.30 -1.84
CA LEU A 175 -9.61 -2.05 -0.70
C LEU A 175 -9.26 -1.12 0.48
N ALA A 176 -8.59 0.00 0.21
CA ALA A 176 -8.24 0.98 1.24
C ALA A 176 -9.49 1.56 1.92
N ARG A 177 -10.55 1.85 1.17
CA ARG A 177 -11.80 2.37 1.74
C ARG A 177 -12.57 1.31 2.52
N ALA A 178 -12.57 0.06 2.05
CA ALA A 178 -13.13 -1.05 2.82
C ALA A 178 -12.39 -1.27 4.15
N HIS A 179 -11.07 -1.09 4.16
CA HIS A 179 -10.28 -1.10 5.38
C HIS A 179 -10.68 0.05 6.33
N ASP A 180 -10.86 1.28 5.84
CA ASP A 180 -11.33 2.40 6.67
C ASP A 180 -12.72 2.12 7.26
N LEU A 181 -13.63 1.52 6.48
CA LEU A 181 -14.95 1.08 6.93
C LEU A 181 -14.84 0.04 8.06
N ALA A 182 -13.93 -0.92 7.93
CA ALA A 182 -13.67 -1.93 8.95
C ALA A 182 -13.12 -1.33 10.26
N LEU A 183 -12.22 -0.34 10.18
CA LEU A 183 -11.73 0.36 11.35
C LEU A 183 -12.83 1.18 12.04
N ALA A 184 -13.73 1.79 11.27
CA ALA A 184 -14.90 2.48 11.82
C ALA A 184 -15.84 1.51 12.55
N GLN A 185 -16.12 0.35 11.96
CA GLN A 185 -16.92 -0.69 12.61
C GLN A 185 -16.26 -1.17 13.92
N ALA A 186 -14.95 -1.40 13.90
CA ALA A 186 -14.20 -1.79 15.09
C ALA A 186 -14.30 -0.71 16.21
N ALA A 187 -14.24 0.58 15.86
CA ALA A 187 -14.40 1.66 16.83
C ALA A 187 -15.80 1.69 17.45
N LEU A 188 -16.84 1.48 16.64
CA LEU A 188 -18.23 1.41 17.14
C LEU A 188 -18.45 0.18 18.03
N HIS A 189 -17.87 -0.98 17.69
CA HIS A 189 -17.91 -2.16 18.56
C HIS A 189 -17.22 -1.88 19.90
N LEU A 190 -16.07 -1.20 19.87
CA LEU A 190 -15.34 -0.86 21.08
C LEU A 190 -16.18 0.06 21.99
N ALA A 191 -16.79 1.10 21.42
CA ALA A 191 -17.67 2.01 22.14
C ALA A 191 -18.95 1.32 22.66
N GLY A 192 -19.44 0.31 21.96
CA GLY A 192 -20.58 -0.52 22.37
C GLY A 192 -20.22 -1.61 23.40
N GLY A 193 -19.01 -1.59 23.98
CA GLY A 193 -18.58 -2.58 24.99
C GLY A 193 -18.33 -3.98 24.42
N GLN A 194 -17.98 -4.09 23.15
CA GLN A 194 -17.74 -5.34 22.42
C GLN A 194 -16.26 -5.44 21.94
N PRO A 195 -15.28 -5.47 22.88
CA PRO A 195 -13.86 -5.37 22.54
C PRO A 195 -13.35 -6.56 21.71
N GLU A 196 -13.92 -7.76 21.86
CA GLU A 196 -13.54 -8.93 21.07
C GLU A 196 -14.00 -8.81 19.61
N LEU A 197 -15.19 -8.23 19.37
CA LEU A 197 -15.66 -7.93 18.01
C LEU A 197 -14.79 -6.85 17.37
N ALA A 198 -14.48 -5.80 18.13
CA ALA A 198 -13.59 -4.74 17.67
C ALA A 198 -12.22 -5.30 17.23
N LEU A 199 -11.63 -6.16 18.05
CA LEU A 199 -10.32 -6.76 17.75
C LEU A 199 -10.37 -7.69 16.54
N ARG A 200 -11.43 -8.52 16.42
CA ARG A 200 -11.59 -9.39 15.22
C ARG A 200 -11.72 -8.58 13.94
N GLN A 201 -12.50 -7.50 13.97
CA GLN A 201 -12.67 -6.63 12.80
C GLN A 201 -11.37 -5.92 12.41
N PHE A 202 -10.64 -5.42 13.41
CA PHE A 202 -9.31 -4.84 13.24
C PHE A 202 -8.33 -5.85 12.64
N ASP A 203 -8.24 -7.06 13.21
CA ASP A 203 -7.32 -8.11 12.73
C ASP A 203 -7.64 -8.55 11.29
N THR A 204 -8.92 -8.67 10.95
CA THR A 204 -9.38 -8.96 9.59
C THR A 204 -8.89 -7.89 8.60
N ALA A 205 -9.06 -6.61 8.95
CA ALA A 205 -8.62 -5.51 8.10
C ALA A 205 -7.09 -5.50 7.91
N ALA A 206 -6.33 -5.66 8.99
CA ALA A 206 -4.88 -5.70 8.98
C ALA A 206 -4.35 -6.90 8.16
N GLN A 207 -4.95 -8.08 8.34
CA GLN A 207 -4.56 -9.31 7.66
C GLN A 207 -4.84 -9.25 6.15
N ALA A 208 -5.98 -8.70 5.73
CA ALA A 208 -6.30 -8.52 4.32
C ALA A 208 -5.26 -7.62 3.63
N MET A 209 -4.96 -6.45 4.21
CA MET A 209 -3.98 -5.51 3.66
C MET A 209 -2.58 -6.12 3.57
N GLN A 210 -2.11 -6.76 4.64
CA GLN A 210 -0.80 -7.41 4.65
C GLN A 210 -0.69 -8.48 3.58
N ARG A 211 -1.71 -9.34 3.48
CA ARG A 211 -1.70 -10.48 2.55
C ARG A 211 -1.62 -10.01 1.10
N VAL A 212 -2.43 -9.03 0.72
CA VAL A 212 -2.43 -8.51 -0.65
C VAL A 212 -1.12 -7.80 -0.95
N ALA A 213 -0.64 -6.92 -0.05
CA ALA A 213 0.62 -6.21 -0.24
C ALA A 213 1.83 -7.13 -0.36
N ALA A 214 1.85 -8.25 0.39
CA ALA A 214 2.97 -9.19 0.37
C ALA A 214 3.04 -10.03 -0.92
N GLN A 215 1.94 -10.15 -1.67
CA GLN A 215 1.85 -11.10 -2.78
C GLN A 215 1.78 -10.43 -4.17
N GLU A 216 1.20 -9.23 -4.28
CA GLU A 216 0.96 -8.64 -5.60
C GLU A 216 2.18 -7.98 -6.25
N GLY A 217 3.24 -7.70 -5.51
CA GLY A 217 4.48 -7.14 -6.07
C GLY A 217 4.30 -5.80 -6.81
N ASP A 218 3.31 -4.99 -6.40
CA ASP A 218 2.92 -3.71 -6.99
C ASP A 218 3.33 -2.58 -6.05
N ILE A 219 4.11 -1.62 -6.53
CA ILE A 219 4.60 -0.49 -5.70
C ILE A 219 3.44 0.41 -5.25
N VAL A 220 2.44 0.65 -6.10
CA VAL A 220 1.27 1.47 -5.76
C VAL A 220 0.49 0.78 -4.65
N GLY A 221 0.28 -0.53 -4.77
CA GLY A 221 -0.38 -1.34 -3.76
C GLY A 221 0.37 -1.35 -2.44
N SER A 222 1.69 -1.50 -2.49
CA SER A 222 2.54 -1.43 -1.30
C SER A 222 2.44 -0.07 -0.60
N MET A 223 2.35 1.04 -1.35
CA MET A 223 2.17 2.38 -0.79
C MET A 223 0.78 2.57 -0.17
N VAL A 224 -0.27 2.07 -0.82
CA VAL A 224 -1.63 2.07 -0.27
C VAL A 224 -1.68 1.25 1.02
N ALA A 225 -1.12 0.04 1.01
CA ALA A 225 -1.06 -0.82 2.19
C ALA A 225 -0.29 -0.18 3.34
N LEU A 226 0.85 0.46 3.07
CA LEU A 226 1.63 1.19 4.06
C LEU A 226 0.81 2.30 4.72
N ALA A 227 0.08 3.09 3.93
CA ALA A 227 -0.80 4.13 4.44
C ALA A 227 -1.93 3.55 5.31
N GLN A 228 -2.51 2.41 4.93
CA GLN A 228 -3.56 1.76 5.71
C GLN A 228 -3.02 1.11 7.00
N MET A 229 -1.84 0.51 6.96
CA MET A 229 -1.18 -0.01 8.18
C MET A 229 -0.84 1.11 9.16
N GLN A 230 -0.42 2.28 8.66
CA GLN A 230 -0.22 3.45 9.50
C GLN A 230 -1.53 3.89 10.18
N ARG A 231 -2.67 3.88 9.45
CA ARG A 231 -3.99 4.14 10.04
C ARG A 231 -4.37 3.11 11.09
N SER A 232 -4.09 1.83 10.86
CA SER A 232 -4.29 0.77 11.85
C SER A 232 -3.50 1.05 13.14
N LEU A 233 -2.28 1.55 13.04
CA LEU A 233 -1.49 1.95 14.21
C LEU A 233 -2.08 3.17 14.93
N HIS A 234 -2.56 4.18 14.20
CA HIS A 234 -3.27 5.33 14.78
C HIS A 234 -4.54 4.89 15.51
N TRP A 235 -5.33 4.02 14.88
CA TRP A 235 -6.52 3.44 15.48
C TRP A 235 -6.18 2.72 16.79
N THR A 236 -5.15 1.87 16.76
CA THR A 236 -4.71 1.11 17.94
C THR A 236 -4.25 2.02 19.07
N ALA A 237 -3.42 3.02 18.77
CA ALA A 237 -2.93 3.97 19.77
C ALA A 237 -4.10 4.73 20.43
N SER A 238 -5.09 5.13 19.62
CA SER A 238 -6.31 5.76 20.09
C SER A 238 -7.18 4.83 20.94
N ALA A 239 -7.37 3.57 20.50
CA ALA A 239 -8.14 2.56 21.24
C ALA A 239 -7.54 2.26 22.62
N LEU A 240 -6.23 2.13 22.70
CA LEU A 240 -5.50 1.93 23.97
C LEU A 240 -5.65 3.13 24.90
N ARG A 241 -5.72 4.35 24.37
CA ARG A 241 -5.97 5.57 25.17
C ARG A 241 -7.40 5.63 25.69
N HIS A 242 -8.40 5.34 24.84
CA HIS A 242 -9.81 5.36 25.21
C HIS A 242 -10.20 4.25 26.18
N THR A 243 -9.57 3.09 26.08
CA THR A 243 -9.89 1.90 26.87
C THR A 243 -8.62 1.25 27.43
N PRO A 244 -7.86 1.94 28.31
CA PRO A 244 -6.59 1.43 28.82
C PRO A 244 -6.74 0.13 29.63
N ALA A 245 -7.93 -0.15 30.16
CA ALA A 245 -8.22 -1.40 30.86
C ALA A 245 -8.07 -2.64 29.96
N LEU A 246 -8.28 -2.51 28.63
CA LEU A 246 -8.10 -3.62 27.68
C LEU A 246 -6.63 -4.04 27.56
N ALA A 247 -5.69 -3.13 27.74
CA ALA A 247 -4.26 -3.47 27.75
C ALA A 247 -3.93 -4.51 28.84
N ARG A 248 -4.67 -4.49 29.95
CA ARG A 248 -4.48 -5.41 31.08
C ARG A 248 -5.20 -6.74 30.92
N GLN A 249 -6.02 -6.92 29.89
CA GLN A 249 -6.64 -8.21 29.57
C GLN A 249 -5.67 -9.08 28.75
N PRO A 250 -5.15 -10.20 29.31
CA PRO A 250 -4.06 -10.95 28.67
C PRO A 250 -4.40 -11.46 27.27
N ALA A 251 -5.63 -11.98 27.08
CA ALA A 251 -6.09 -12.51 25.81
C ALA A 251 -6.18 -11.41 24.74
N TRP A 252 -6.75 -10.26 25.07
CA TRP A 252 -6.89 -9.13 24.18
C TRP A 252 -5.52 -8.54 23.79
N ALA A 253 -4.67 -8.33 24.80
CA ALA A 253 -3.32 -7.81 24.58
C ALA A 253 -2.44 -8.75 23.74
N ALA A 254 -2.52 -10.05 23.95
CA ALA A 254 -1.80 -11.05 23.14
C ALA A 254 -2.30 -11.06 21.69
N ALA A 255 -3.61 -10.97 21.47
CA ALA A 255 -4.17 -10.89 20.12
C ALA A 255 -3.75 -9.59 19.42
N LEU A 256 -3.80 -8.46 20.12
CA LEU A 256 -3.34 -7.19 19.57
C LEU A 256 -1.87 -7.20 19.19
N ARG A 257 -0.98 -7.79 20.03
CA ARG A 257 0.44 -7.93 19.67
C ARG A 257 0.64 -8.75 18.39
N ARG A 258 -0.13 -9.84 18.21
CA ARG A 258 -0.07 -10.61 16.95
C ARG A 258 -0.49 -9.78 15.75
N SER A 259 -1.54 -8.97 15.86
CA SER A 259 -1.99 -8.10 14.79
C SER A 259 -0.95 -7.01 14.49
N LEU A 260 -0.37 -6.38 15.51
CA LEU A 260 0.69 -5.37 15.34
C LEU A 260 1.95 -5.95 14.67
N ALA A 261 2.32 -7.20 14.99
CA ALA A 261 3.46 -7.87 14.36
C ALA A 261 3.28 -8.08 12.85
N ARG A 262 2.03 -8.10 12.36
CA ARG A 262 1.71 -8.21 10.93
C ARG A 262 1.77 -6.87 10.19
N LEU A 263 1.81 -5.73 10.88
CA LEU A 263 1.85 -4.40 10.26
C LEU A 263 3.27 -4.08 9.76
N GLN A 264 3.77 -4.90 8.84
CA GLN A 264 5.09 -4.75 8.21
C GLN A 264 4.94 -4.91 6.70
N ILE A 265 5.73 -4.15 5.96
CA ILE A 265 5.79 -4.23 4.50
C ILE A 265 7.25 -4.41 4.10
N ASP A 266 7.50 -5.43 3.28
CA ASP A 266 8.73 -5.60 2.52
C ASP A 266 8.49 -5.01 1.12
N LEU A 267 9.29 -4.03 0.71
CA LEU A 267 9.22 -3.43 -0.62
C LEU A 267 9.99 -4.20 -1.69
N ALA A 268 10.82 -5.17 -1.31
CA ALA A 268 11.63 -5.90 -2.29
C ALA A 268 10.78 -6.66 -3.33
N PRO A 269 9.65 -7.32 -2.97
CA PRO A 269 8.75 -7.91 -3.96
C PRO A 269 8.14 -6.87 -4.91
N ALA A 270 7.75 -5.69 -4.40
CA ALA A 270 7.18 -4.63 -5.22
C ALA A 270 8.20 -4.07 -6.22
N LEU A 271 9.43 -3.83 -5.79
CA LEU A 271 10.51 -3.38 -6.69
C LEU A 271 10.90 -4.46 -7.71
N ALA A 272 10.84 -5.75 -7.33
CA ALA A 272 11.03 -6.84 -8.28
C ALA A 272 9.90 -6.91 -9.31
N GLY A 273 8.66 -6.63 -8.92
CA GLY A 273 7.52 -6.51 -9.81
C GLY A 273 7.66 -5.35 -10.80
N GLU A 274 8.10 -4.18 -10.33
CA GLU A 274 8.42 -3.03 -11.19
C GLU A 274 9.53 -3.37 -12.20
N ASN A 275 10.57 -4.11 -11.76
CA ASN A 275 11.63 -4.58 -12.65
C ASN A 275 11.08 -5.51 -13.74
N ALA A 276 10.24 -6.47 -13.37
CA ALA A 276 9.62 -7.38 -14.33
C ALA A 276 8.71 -6.64 -15.32
N MET A 277 7.94 -5.64 -14.84
CA MET A 277 7.08 -4.81 -15.68
C MET A 277 7.91 -3.97 -16.67
N LEU A 278 8.99 -3.34 -16.21
CA LEU A 278 9.91 -2.58 -17.07
C LEU A 278 10.56 -3.49 -18.10
N ALA A 279 11.09 -4.65 -17.68
CA ALA A 279 11.69 -5.62 -18.59
C ALA A 279 10.73 -6.03 -19.71
N ARG A 280 9.47 -6.29 -19.36
CA ARG A 280 8.44 -6.61 -20.33
C ARG A 280 8.14 -5.44 -21.27
N ALA A 281 7.98 -4.24 -20.74
CA ALA A 281 7.75 -3.04 -21.56
C ALA A 281 8.86 -2.83 -22.58
N LEU A 282 10.11 -3.08 -22.20
CA LEU A 282 11.27 -3.00 -23.07
C LEU A 282 11.29 -4.10 -24.13
N THR A 283 10.94 -5.32 -23.77
CA THR A 283 10.84 -6.43 -24.74
C THR A 283 9.78 -6.14 -25.82
N LEU A 284 8.66 -5.51 -25.43
CA LEU A 284 7.62 -5.10 -26.36
C LEU A 284 8.06 -3.95 -27.27
N ALA A 285 8.77 -2.97 -26.71
CA ALA A 285 9.31 -1.84 -27.49
C ALA A 285 10.47 -2.24 -28.40
N CYS A 286 11.23 -3.29 -28.03
CA CYS A 286 12.44 -3.74 -28.66
C CYS A 286 12.45 -5.26 -28.83
N PRO A 287 11.74 -5.81 -29.81
CA PRO A 287 11.74 -7.26 -30.06
C PRO A 287 13.15 -7.76 -30.38
N PRO A 288 13.50 -9.01 -29.99
CA PRO A 288 14.81 -9.55 -30.20
C PRO A 288 15.18 -9.60 -31.72
N PRO A 289 16.44 -9.40 -32.08
CA PRO A 289 16.90 -9.29 -33.49
C PRO A 289 16.51 -10.45 -34.40
N GLN A 290 16.16 -11.59 -33.83
CA GLN A 290 15.77 -12.80 -34.59
C GLN A 290 14.39 -12.64 -35.29
N ALA A 291 13.60 -11.64 -34.91
CA ALA A 291 12.28 -11.39 -35.48
C ALA A 291 12.26 -10.30 -36.56
N ALA A 292 13.39 -9.60 -36.80
CA ALA A 292 13.48 -8.53 -37.78
C ALA A 292 14.60 -8.80 -38.83
N PRO A 293 14.43 -8.39 -40.09
CA PRO A 293 15.52 -8.37 -41.06
C PRO A 293 16.72 -7.57 -40.53
N ALA A 294 17.94 -8.05 -40.76
CA ALA A 294 19.18 -7.51 -40.18
C ALA A 294 19.39 -5.99 -40.38
N GLU A 295 18.89 -5.42 -41.47
CA GLU A 295 18.91 -3.96 -41.72
C GLU A 295 17.93 -3.16 -40.82
N GLN A 296 16.82 -3.76 -40.43
CA GLN A 296 15.86 -3.12 -39.49
C GLN A 296 16.29 -3.27 -38.04
N ALA A 297 17.02 -4.35 -37.70
CA ALA A 297 17.53 -4.59 -36.37
C ALA A 297 18.56 -3.54 -35.91
N ALA A 298 19.35 -2.99 -36.84
CA ALA A 298 20.35 -1.96 -36.53
C ALA A 298 19.77 -0.59 -36.14
N HIS A 299 18.51 -0.32 -36.52
CA HIS A 299 17.79 0.94 -36.20
C HIS A 299 16.63 0.75 -35.22
N ALA A 300 16.36 -0.49 -34.82
CA ALA A 300 15.09 -0.85 -34.19
C ALA A 300 14.93 -0.37 -32.75
N CYS A 301 16.00 -0.08 -32.02
CA CYS A 301 15.88 0.24 -30.58
C CYS A 301 16.85 1.36 -30.16
N PRO A 302 16.54 2.62 -30.51
CA PRO A 302 17.22 3.73 -29.86
C PRO A 302 16.84 3.67 -28.37
N GLY A 303 17.82 3.41 -27.49
CA GLY A 303 17.58 3.30 -26.07
C GLY A 303 17.68 1.88 -25.47
N GLN A 304 17.99 0.85 -26.22
CA GLN A 304 18.21 -0.49 -25.66
C GLN A 304 19.26 -0.49 -24.54
N ARG A 305 20.38 0.23 -24.72
CA ARG A 305 21.43 0.36 -23.71
C ARG A 305 20.94 1.10 -22.46
N GLN A 306 20.14 2.18 -22.63
CA GLN A 306 19.50 2.93 -21.54
C GLN A 306 18.58 2.02 -20.73
N SER A 307 17.84 1.20 -21.43
CA SER A 307 16.86 0.29 -20.87
C SER A 307 17.53 -0.83 -20.07
N GLU A 308 18.58 -1.42 -20.58
CA GLU A 308 19.38 -2.41 -19.85
C GLU A 308 20.07 -1.80 -18.62
N ALA A 309 20.49 -0.53 -18.70
CA ALA A 309 21.03 0.21 -17.58
C ALA A 309 19.95 0.44 -16.50
N ALA A 310 18.73 0.82 -16.88
CA ALA A 310 17.61 1.00 -15.98
C ALA A 310 17.22 -0.31 -15.26
N LEU A 311 17.18 -1.45 -15.96
CA LEU A 311 16.92 -2.75 -15.35
C LEU A 311 17.99 -3.13 -14.30
N ARG A 312 19.26 -2.96 -14.64
CA ARG A 312 20.36 -3.20 -13.68
C ARG A 312 20.30 -2.28 -12.47
N ALA A 313 19.96 -1.01 -12.68
CA ALA A 313 19.75 -0.06 -11.62
C ALA A 313 18.64 -0.51 -10.67
N LEU A 314 17.51 -0.98 -11.21
CA LEU A 314 16.38 -1.45 -10.42
C LEU A 314 16.71 -2.72 -9.61
N GLU A 315 17.56 -3.61 -10.16
CA GLU A 315 18.09 -4.75 -9.40
C GLU A 315 18.95 -4.32 -8.21
N LEU A 316 19.81 -3.29 -8.37
CA LEU A 316 20.60 -2.73 -7.28
C LEU A 316 19.71 -2.13 -6.20
N LEU A 317 18.69 -1.38 -6.60
CA LEU A 317 17.72 -0.77 -5.69
C LEU A 317 16.87 -1.81 -4.96
N THR A 318 16.47 -2.90 -5.64
CA THR A 318 15.76 -4.03 -5.02
C THR A 318 16.60 -4.71 -3.93
N ARG A 319 17.91 -4.85 -4.17
CA ARG A 319 18.82 -5.36 -3.13
C ARG A 319 18.99 -4.39 -1.97
N ALA A 320 19.11 -3.09 -2.24
CA ALA A 320 19.21 -2.04 -1.21
C ALA A 320 17.93 -1.96 -0.35
N ALA A 321 16.77 -2.28 -0.90
CA ALA A 321 15.50 -2.29 -0.16
C ALA A 321 15.46 -3.32 0.98
N ARG A 322 16.34 -4.32 0.96
CA ARG A 322 16.50 -5.31 2.04
C ARG A 322 17.47 -4.87 3.14
N ALA A 323 18.06 -3.68 3.04
CA ALA A 323 18.96 -3.17 4.05
C ALA A 323 18.23 -2.91 5.38
N SER A 324 18.92 -3.08 6.48
CA SER A 324 18.39 -2.73 7.80
C SER A 324 18.11 -1.23 7.91
N ALA A 325 17.19 -0.82 8.79
CA ALA A 325 16.84 0.59 8.97
C ALA A 325 18.05 1.52 9.18
N PRO A 326 19.06 1.20 10.01
CA PRO A 326 20.25 2.05 10.15
C PRO A 326 21.03 2.25 8.85
N GLN A 327 20.97 1.27 7.95
CA GLN A 327 21.74 1.26 6.70
C GLN A 327 20.90 1.70 5.49
N ALA A 328 19.57 1.72 5.61
CA ALA A 328 18.65 1.85 4.49
C ALA A 328 18.94 3.10 3.61
N ARG A 329 19.15 4.26 4.22
CA ARG A 329 19.45 5.50 3.49
C ARG A 329 20.78 5.41 2.75
N ALA A 330 21.83 4.96 3.44
CA ALA A 330 23.16 4.82 2.83
C ALA A 330 23.19 3.77 1.73
N ALA A 331 22.58 2.61 1.97
CA ALA A 331 22.46 1.54 0.97
C ALA A 331 21.72 2.01 -0.28
N TRP A 332 20.63 2.76 -0.12
CA TRP A 332 19.88 3.34 -1.22
C TRP A 332 20.70 4.35 -2.02
N GLN A 333 21.35 5.30 -1.36
CA GLN A 333 22.20 6.30 -2.00
C GLN A 333 23.38 5.65 -2.74
N GLN A 334 24.01 4.64 -2.13
CA GLN A 334 25.07 3.88 -2.76
C GLN A 334 24.59 3.11 -4.00
N ALA A 335 23.45 2.44 -3.89
CA ALA A 335 22.88 1.70 -5.03
C ALA A 335 22.54 2.65 -6.18
N ARG A 336 21.96 3.82 -5.89
CA ARG A 336 21.66 4.85 -6.89
C ARG A 336 22.92 5.38 -7.57
N ALA A 337 23.94 5.77 -6.79
CA ALA A 337 25.21 6.24 -7.35
C ALA A 337 25.92 5.17 -8.18
N GLN A 338 25.87 3.91 -7.76
CA GLN A 338 26.40 2.79 -8.53
C GLN A 338 25.63 2.57 -9.84
N ALA A 339 24.31 2.68 -9.80
CA ALA A 339 23.45 2.57 -10.98
C ALA A 339 23.76 3.68 -12.01
N GLU A 340 23.86 4.92 -11.55
CA GLU A 340 24.23 6.07 -12.40
C GLU A 340 25.63 5.90 -13.02
N LYS A 341 26.61 5.44 -12.22
CA LYS A 341 27.96 5.17 -12.71
C LYS A 341 27.96 4.10 -13.80
N GLN A 342 27.27 2.97 -13.58
CA GLN A 342 27.18 1.90 -14.54
C GLN A 342 26.47 2.33 -15.84
N ALA A 343 25.42 3.14 -15.72
CA ALA A 343 24.73 3.70 -16.88
C ALA A 343 25.66 4.58 -17.73
N ARG A 344 26.47 5.45 -17.12
CA ARG A 344 27.48 6.29 -17.81
C ARG A 344 28.54 5.44 -18.52
N GLU A 345 29.08 4.42 -17.86
CA GLU A 345 30.12 3.55 -18.41
C GLU A 345 29.63 2.72 -19.61
N GLN A 346 28.34 2.34 -19.61
CA GLN A 346 27.80 1.43 -20.63
C GLN A 346 27.12 2.13 -21.79
N ALA A 347 26.49 3.26 -21.54
CA ALA A 347 25.62 3.92 -22.50
C ALA A 347 26.01 5.39 -22.80
N GLY A 348 26.98 5.94 -22.07
CA GLY A 348 27.40 7.34 -22.17
C GLY A 348 26.60 8.29 -21.28
N GLU A 349 27.03 9.56 -21.22
CA GLU A 349 26.47 10.57 -20.30
C GLU A 349 24.98 10.85 -20.56
N GLU A 350 24.60 11.06 -21.81
CA GLU A 350 23.21 11.35 -22.22
C GLU A 350 22.27 10.19 -21.87
N ALA A 351 22.70 8.96 -22.12
CA ALA A 351 21.93 7.78 -21.78
C ALA A 351 21.80 7.52 -20.27
N ALA A 352 22.78 7.98 -19.48
CA ALA A 352 22.72 7.90 -18.02
C ALA A 352 21.69 8.87 -17.45
N GLU A 353 21.59 10.08 -18.01
CA GLU A 353 20.57 11.06 -17.61
C GLU A 353 19.15 10.55 -17.93
N ASP A 354 18.97 9.96 -19.12
CA ASP A 354 17.72 9.34 -19.53
C ASP A 354 17.34 8.15 -18.63
N ALA A 355 18.31 7.26 -18.33
CA ALA A 355 18.09 6.14 -17.41
C ALA A 355 17.72 6.60 -16.00
N ALA A 356 18.34 7.68 -15.50
CA ALA A 356 17.98 8.26 -14.21
C ALA A 356 16.57 8.84 -14.19
N GLN A 357 16.09 9.39 -15.32
CA GLN A 357 14.72 9.88 -15.46
C GLN A 357 13.67 8.76 -15.54
N LEU A 358 14.07 7.58 -16.04
CA LEU A 358 13.19 6.40 -16.10
C LEU A 358 12.97 5.75 -14.72
N LEU A 359 13.87 6.01 -13.77
CA LEU A 359 13.82 5.40 -12.44
C LEU A 359 13.24 6.38 -11.41
N PRO A 360 12.00 6.16 -10.95
CA PRO A 360 11.46 6.94 -9.83
C PRO A 360 12.34 6.84 -8.58
N ASP A 361 12.38 7.92 -7.79
CA ASP A 361 13.06 7.87 -6.50
C ASP A 361 12.25 7.07 -5.46
N TYR A 362 12.55 5.79 -5.34
CA TYR A 362 11.91 4.90 -4.36
C TYR A 362 12.49 5.05 -2.94
N GLY A 363 13.55 5.83 -2.73
CA GLY A 363 14.18 6.01 -1.41
C GLY A 363 13.22 6.49 -0.32
N PRO A 364 12.38 7.51 -0.56
CA PRO A 364 11.38 7.94 0.41
C PRO A 364 10.39 6.85 0.81
N TYR A 365 10.05 5.93 -0.11
CA TYR A 365 9.15 4.82 0.19
C TYR A 365 9.80 3.77 1.08
N LEU A 366 11.08 3.47 0.84
CA LEU A 366 11.86 2.58 1.70
C LEU A 366 11.95 3.14 3.12
N LEU A 367 12.22 4.43 3.28
CA LEU A 367 12.25 5.05 4.61
C LEU A 367 10.88 4.99 5.30
N ARG A 368 9.77 5.12 4.56
CA ARG A 368 8.41 4.98 5.12
C ARG A 368 8.13 3.59 5.69
N THR A 369 8.70 2.52 5.12
CA THR A 369 8.53 1.18 5.71
C THR A 369 9.23 1.05 7.06
N HIS A 370 10.41 1.63 7.20
CA HIS A 370 11.11 1.67 8.48
C HIS A 370 10.47 2.64 9.48
N ASP A 371 9.89 3.74 9.01
CA ASP A 371 9.08 4.64 9.85
C ASP A 371 7.83 3.93 10.38
N LEU A 372 7.15 3.14 9.54
CA LEU A 372 6.03 2.29 9.97
C LEU A 372 6.47 1.29 11.05
N GLN A 373 7.64 0.66 10.89
CA GLN A 373 8.21 -0.23 11.88
C GLN A 373 8.49 0.50 13.21
N GLY A 374 9.07 1.68 13.17
CA GLY A 374 9.31 2.52 14.34
C GLY A 374 8.02 2.90 15.05
N TYR A 375 6.99 3.27 14.28
CA TYR A 375 5.68 3.60 14.83
C TYR A 375 4.98 2.37 15.44
N SER A 376 5.09 1.21 14.81
CA SER A 376 4.59 -0.06 15.39
C SER A 376 5.23 -0.36 16.74
N ARG A 377 6.56 -0.19 16.86
CA ARG A 377 7.29 -0.34 18.15
C ARG A 377 6.78 0.65 19.20
N LEU A 378 6.50 1.88 18.80
CA LEU A 378 5.96 2.91 19.69
C LEU A 378 4.60 2.51 20.28
N VAL A 379 3.69 1.96 19.43
CA VAL A 379 2.38 1.45 19.88
C VAL A 379 2.53 0.20 20.76
N GLN A 380 3.51 -0.66 20.48
CA GLN A 380 3.81 -1.81 21.36
C GLN A 380 4.32 -1.35 22.72
N LEU A 381 5.14 -0.30 22.79
CA LEU A 381 5.57 0.32 24.05
C LEU A 381 4.39 0.94 24.80
N GLN A 382 3.44 1.59 24.12
CA GLN A 382 2.20 2.08 24.74
C GLN A 382 1.43 0.93 25.42
N LEU A 383 1.24 -0.17 24.70
CA LEU A 383 0.58 -1.36 25.23
C LEU A 383 1.31 -1.90 26.47
N ALA A 384 2.64 -2.04 26.41
CA ALA A 384 3.45 -2.55 27.52
C ALA A 384 3.41 -1.60 28.72
N ALA A 385 3.55 -0.30 28.54
CA ALA A 385 3.49 0.70 29.60
C ALA A 385 2.13 0.69 30.33
N LEU A 386 1.03 0.51 29.60
CA LEU A 386 -0.30 0.39 30.18
C LEU A 386 -0.50 -0.94 30.94
N GLN A 387 0.09 -2.03 30.46
CA GLN A 387 0.06 -3.33 31.15
C GLN A 387 0.82 -3.30 32.48
N GLU A 388 1.99 -2.70 32.48
CA GLU A 388 2.86 -2.58 33.65
C GLU A 388 2.48 -1.43 34.57
N ALA A 389 1.45 -0.63 34.20
CA ALA A 389 1.01 0.56 34.93
C ALA A 389 2.16 1.54 35.22
N VAL A 390 3.04 1.75 34.23
CA VAL A 390 4.23 2.62 34.38
C VAL A 390 3.81 4.08 34.63
N LEU A 391 4.28 4.66 35.69
CA LEU A 391 4.00 6.06 36.02
C LEU A 391 4.80 7.02 35.14
N PRO A 392 4.29 8.24 34.85
CA PRO A 392 4.98 9.23 34.03
C PRO A 392 6.42 9.53 34.48
N ALA A 393 6.66 9.61 35.79
CA ALA A 393 7.99 9.86 36.37
C ALA A 393 8.98 8.70 36.14
N GLN A 394 8.49 7.49 35.97
CA GLN A 394 9.29 6.28 35.73
C GLN A 394 9.60 6.05 34.24
N MET A 395 8.87 6.70 33.35
CA MET A 395 8.91 6.45 31.92
C MET A 395 10.31 6.52 31.31
N PRO A 396 11.17 7.51 31.62
CA PRO A 396 12.53 7.57 31.04
C PRO A 396 13.38 6.35 31.40
N ALA A 397 13.38 5.93 32.66
CA ALA A 397 14.13 4.76 33.12
C ALA A 397 13.57 3.45 32.53
N TRP A 398 12.26 3.34 32.47
CA TRP A 398 11.57 2.21 31.88
C TRP A 398 11.87 2.03 30.39
N LEU A 399 11.85 3.13 29.61
CA LEU A 399 12.21 3.12 28.18
C LEU A 399 13.68 2.73 27.95
N ALA A 400 14.60 3.20 28.81
CA ALA A 400 16.01 2.83 28.72
C ALA A 400 16.25 1.31 28.94
N ALA A 401 15.41 0.67 29.76
CA ALA A 401 15.46 -0.75 30.05
C ALA A 401 14.81 -1.64 28.96
N GLN A 402 14.09 -1.06 27.99
CA GLN A 402 13.40 -1.85 26.98
C GLN A 402 14.35 -2.60 26.05
N ALA A 403 13.89 -3.79 25.59
CA ALA A 403 14.61 -4.66 24.68
C ALA A 403 14.92 -3.96 23.34
N ALA A 404 16.01 -4.37 22.70
CA ALA A 404 16.50 -3.75 21.45
C ALA A 404 15.45 -3.70 20.33
N HIS A 405 14.58 -4.70 20.23
CA HIS A 405 13.55 -4.77 19.21
C HIS A 405 12.42 -3.74 19.40
N LEU A 406 12.33 -3.08 20.56
CA LEU A 406 11.38 -1.99 20.85
C LEU A 406 12.03 -0.59 20.77
N ARG A 407 13.33 -0.50 20.49
CA ARG A 407 14.06 0.75 20.34
C ARG A 407 13.87 1.35 18.95
N ASN A 408 14.31 2.60 18.79
CA ASN A 408 14.30 3.28 17.49
C ASN A 408 15.00 2.40 16.43
N PRO A 409 14.35 2.06 15.31
CA PRO A 409 14.93 1.16 14.31
C PRO A 409 16.18 1.69 13.65
N TYR A 410 16.35 3.03 13.57
CA TYR A 410 17.49 3.67 12.92
C TYR A 410 18.70 3.80 13.83
N THR A 411 18.49 4.21 15.08
CA THR A 411 19.58 4.58 16.00
C THR A 411 19.84 3.54 17.07
N GLN A 412 18.91 2.59 17.26
CA GLN A 412 18.89 1.63 18.37
C GLN A 412 18.85 2.29 19.76
N ALA A 413 18.65 3.61 19.82
CA ALA A 413 18.41 4.32 21.06
C ALA A 413 16.99 4.05 21.59
N PRO A 414 16.76 4.20 22.91
CA PRO A 414 15.41 4.19 23.47
C PRO A 414 14.50 5.20 22.78
N MET A 415 13.19 4.92 22.70
CA MET A 415 12.21 5.90 22.28
C MET A 415 12.18 7.07 23.27
N GLN A 416 11.77 8.26 22.81
CA GLN A 416 11.74 9.46 23.64
C GLN A 416 10.43 9.56 24.42
N TRP A 417 10.48 10.19 25.57
CA TRP A 417 9.34 10.56 26.40
C TRP A 417 9.21 12.08 26.48
N ASP A 418 8.03 12.57 26.14
CA ASP A 418 7.66 13.97 26.33
C ASP A 418 6.67 14.06 27.49
N ALA A 419 7.17 14.50 28.65
CA ALA A 419 6.37 14.64 29.85
C ALA A 419 5.29 15.74 29.73
N ALA A 420 5.54 16.78 28.93
CA ALA A 420 4.62 17.89 28.75
C ALA A 420 3.34 17.46 28.00
N SER A 421 3.48 16.59 27.00
CA SER A 421 2.34 16.03 26.24
C SER A 421 1.93 14.64 26.70
N ALA A 422 2.59 14.06 27.71
CA ALA A 422 2.43 12.68 28.16
C ALA A 422 2.51 11.67 27.00
N SER A 423 3.50 11.85 26.12
CA SER A 423 3.59 11.11 24.87
C SER A 423 4.93 10.39 24.68
N LEU A 424 4.88 9.19 24.12
CA LEU A 424 6.02 8.52 23.51
C LEU A 424 6.29 9.14 22.14
N ILE A 425 7.56 9.31 21.78
CA ILE A 425 7.98 9.92 20.51
C ILE A 425 8.98 9.02 19.80
N PHE A 426 8.76 8.85 18.51
CA PHE A 426 9.69 8.25 17.56
C PHE A 426 10.01 9.27 16.46
N GLN A 427 11.29 9.58 16.25
CA GLN A 427 11.74 10.39 15.12
C GLN A 427 11.97 9.47 13.91
N GLY A 428 11.11 9.60 12.88
CA GLY A 428 11.28 8.96 11.60
C GLY A 428 12.34 9.64 10.74
N GLN A 429 12.59 9.10 9.56
CA GLN A 429 13.51 9.69 8.58
C GLN A 429 12.83 10.20 7.31
N THR A 430 11.56 9.91 7.13
CA THR A 430 10.80 10.47 6.01
C THR A 430 10.55 11.95 6.27
N ALA A 431 10.88 12.80 5.30
CA ALA A 431 10.49 14.20 5.37
C ALA A 431 8.96 14.32 5.38
N ALA A 432 8.43 15.22 6.21
CA ALA A 432 7.05 15.65 6.05
C ALA A 432 6.86 16.21 4.62
N GLN A 433 5.69 15.99 4.00
CA GLN A 433 5.45 16.38 2.61
C GLN A 433 5.81 17.87 2.39
N GLY A 434 6.87 18.11 1.59
CA GLY A 434 7.45 19.42 1.34
C GLY A 434 8.94 19.42 1.70
N ALA A 435 9.80 19.75 0.73
CA ALA A 435 11.26 19.62 0.83
C ALA A 435 11.94 20.45 1.96
N SER A 436 11.19 21.29 2.68
CA SER A 436 11.65 22.13 3.78
C SER A 436 11.21 21.69 5.17
N ASN A 437 10.45 20.60 5.30
CA ASN A 437 9.91 20.18 6.59
C ASN A 437 10.86 19.21 7.33
N PRO A 438 10.93 19.31 8.68
CA PRO A 438 11.73 18.40 9.49
C PRO A 438 11.22 16.95 9.34
N PRO A 439 12.06 15.94 9.66
CA PRO A 439 11.64 14.54 9.68
C PRO A 439 10.37 14.34 10.51
N SER A 440 9.49 13.44 10.06
CA SER A 440 8.21 13.16 10.73
C SER A 440 8.44 12.65 12.15
N ALA A 441 7.88 13.34 13.14
CA ALA A 441 7.82 12.87 14.51
C ALA A 441 6.50 12.13 14.73
N TYR A 442 6.58 10.84 15.04
CA TYR A 442 5.43 10.02 15.41
C TYR A 442 5.23 10.13 16.93
N ARG A 443 3.98 10.37 17.34
CA ARG A 443 3.64 10.55 18.75
C ARG A 443 2.51 9.60 19.14
N VAL A 444 2.62 9.03 20.34
CA VAL A 444 1.58 8.20 20.95
C VAL A 444 1.35 8.70 22.35
N ARG A 445 0.17 9.25 22.60
CA ARG A 445 -0.22 9.77 23.92
C ARG A 445 -0.62 8.62 24.84
N LEU A 446 -0.07 8.60 26.04
CA LEU A 446 -0.33 7.56 27.05
C LEU A 446 -1.43 7.94 28.02
N PHE A 447 -1.45 9.20 28.46
CA PHE A 447 -2.34 9.68 29.50
C PHE A 447 -3.03 10.96 29.07
N ASP A 448 -4.27 11.16 29.51
CA ASP A 448 -4.93 12.45 29.40
C ASP A 448 -4.40 13.35 30.53
N LEU A 449 -3.94 14.55 30.18
CA LEU A 449 -3.49 15.52 31.15
C LEU A 449 -4.70 16.10 31.89
N PRO A 450 -4.60 16.33 33.22
CA PRO A 450 -5.65 16.98 33.96
C PRO A 450 -6.00 18.35 33.33
N GLY A 451 -7.28 18.59 33.06
CA GLY A 451 -7.78 19.85 32.50
C GLY A 451 -7.77 19.95 30.97
N THR A 452 -7.31 18.93 30.24
CA THR A 452 -7.48 18.87 28.79
C THR A 452 -8.86 18.27 28.49
N PRO A 453 -9.79 19.02 27.87
CA PRO A 453 -11.07 18.46 27.48
C PRO A 453 -10.83 17.31 26.49
N PRO A 454 -11.59 16.21 26.56
CA PRO A 454 -11.46 15.09 25.64
C PRO A 454 -11.69 15.60 24.21
N GLY A 455 -10.66 15.47 23.37
CA GLY A 455 -10.73 15.83 21.94
C GLY A 455 -10.10 17.18 21.54
N THR A 456 -9.67 18.04 22.47
CA THR A 456 -8.92 19.26 22.10
C THR A 456 -7.42 19.00 22.19
N LEU A 457 -6.80 18.88 21.02
CA LEU A 457 -5.34 19.03 20.89
C LEU A 457 -5.00 20.53 21.06
N PRO A 458 -3.88 20.89 21.73
CA PRO A 458 -3.41 22.26 21.67
C PRO A 458 -3.14 22.62 20.21
N ASP A 459 -3.78 23.69 19.78
CA ASP A 459 -3.62 24.27 18.44
C ASP A 459 -2.19 24.78 18.30
N SER A 460 -1.32 23.96 17.74
CA SER A 460 0.09 24.33 17.48
C SER A 460 0.28 24.70 16.00
N SER A 461 -0.71 25.34 15.39
CA SER A 461 -0.50 26.07 14.17
C SER A 461 0.08 27.44 14.51
N PRO A 462 1.33 27.76 14.16
CA PRO A 462 1.71 29.15 14.06
C PRO A 462 0.87 29.74 12.91
N ASP A 463 0.02 30.70 13.23
CA ASP A 463 -0.67 31.56 12.27
C ASP A 463 0.38 32.20 11.36
N THR A 464 0.62 31.58 10.22
CA THR A 464 1.31 32.23 9.10
C THR A 464 0.22 32.61 8.12
N PRO A 465 -0.10 33.91 7.99
CA PRO A 465 -1.07 34.36 7.02
C PRO A 465 -0.56 34.00 5.62
N ALA A 466 -1.41 33.32 4.83
CA ALA A 466 -1.16 33.05 3.44
C ALA A 466 -0.98 34.38 2.69
N ALA A 467 0.18 34.57 2.06
CA ALA A 467 0.40 35.67 1.14
C ALA A 467 -0.55 35.54 -0.07
N PRO A 468 -1.15 36.62 -0.56
CA PRO A 468 -1.98 36.59 -1.74
C PRO A 468 -1.14 36.19 -2.96
N VAL A 469 -1.64 35.22 -3.70
CA VAL A 469 -1.10 34.85 -5.02
C VAL A 469 -1.65 35.88 -6.03
N GLU A 470 -0.77 36.68 -6.61
CA GLU A 470 -1.00 37.43 -7.85
C GLU A 470 -0.81 36.53 -9.09
#